data_1ba1ad8a43a9b11a402daa93b25ce5ad
#
_entry.id   1ba1ad8a43a9b11a402daa93b25ce5ad
#
_cell.length_a   1.000
_cell.length_b   1.000
_cell.length_c   1.000
_cell.angle_alpha   90.00
_cell.angle_beta   90.00
_cell.angle_gamma   90.00
#
_symmetry.space_group_name_H-M   'P 1'
#
loop_
_entity.id
_entity.type
_entity.pdbx_description
1 polymer ?
#
loop_
_entity_poly.entity_id
_entity_poly.type
_entity_poly.pdbx_seq_one_letter_code
_entity_poly.pdbx_strand_id
1 'polypeptide(L)'
;MANKKETVAKAIVAKADKKAKDKAVSDAMQEIKLQGPVRAKIIGNKVMVEEDYELFLPFYDRSSFGEIHGVKQKRIELSLSEALYLMERGKLDVFNGKRKLDLESFVRLAKRGEKNFWTRYRVYREMRTRGYTLKTA
;
A
#
# COMPACT_ATOMS: atom_id res chain seq x y z
N MET A 1 -10.05 0.49 23.84
CA MET A 1 -9.74 1.02 22.51
C MET A 1 -9.84 0.01 21.37
N ALA A 2 -9.72 -1.29 21.67
CA ALA A 2 -9.95 -2.35 20.68
C ALA A 2 -11.35 -2.30 20.06
N ASN A 3 -12.34 -1.84 20.81
CA ASN A 3 -13.75 -1.79 20.37
C ASN A 3 -13.98 -0.87 19.17
N LYS A 4 -13.20 0.17 18.99
CA LYS A 4 -13.35 1.06 17.83
C LYS A 4 -12.98 0.37 16.54
N LYS A 5 -11.94 -0.45 16.55
CA LYS A 5 -11.53 -1.22 15.38
C LYS A 5 -12.60 -2.24 14.97
N GLU A 6 -13.14 -2.94 15.96
CA GLU A 6 -14.19 -3.92 15.72
C GLU A 6 -15.45 -3.27 15.17
N THR A 7 -15.81 -2.11 15.71
CA THR A 7 -16.99 -1.37 15.24
C THR A 7 -16.84 -0.94 13.80
N VAL A 8 -15.67 -0.42 13.42
CA VAL A 8 -15.40 0.00 12.03
C VAL A 8 -15.42 -1.20 11.10
N ALA A 9 -14.79 -2.31 11.48
CA ALA A 9 -14.77 -3.52 10.67
C ALA A 9 -16.18 -4.08 10.47
N LYS A 10 -17.01 -4.09 11.50
CA LYS A 10 -18.40 -4.51 11.41
C LYS A 10 -19.22 -3.61 10.49
N ALA A 11 -18.98 -2.31 10.52
CA ALA A 11 -19.66 -1.37 9.67
C ALA A 11 -19.30 -1.60 8.18
N ILE A 12 -18.06 -1.97 7.90
CA ILE A 12 -17.62 -2.31 6.55
C ILE A 12 -18.34 -3.56 6.05
N VAL A 13 -18.41 -4.59 6.89
CA VAL A 13 -19.00 -5.89 6.52
C VAL A 13 -20.52 -5.81 6.41
N ALA A 14 -21.18 -4.95 7.15
CA ALA A 14 -22.63 -4.89 7.25
C ALA A 14 -23.36 -4.42 5.99
N LYS A 15 -22.65 -3.92 4.98
CA LYS A 15 -23.26 -3.34 3.79
C LYS A 15 -22.83 -4.06 2.53
N ALA A 16 -23.80 -4.64 1.81
CA ALA A 16 -23.52 -5.54 0.70
C ALA A 16 -24.10 -5.11 -0.66
N ASP A 17 -24.71 -3.94 -0.80
CA ASP A 17 -25.25 -3.49 -2.07
C ASP A 17 -24.23 -2.70 -2.90
N LYS A 18 -24.63 -2.26 -4.10
CA LYS A 18 -23.72 -1.62 -5.05
C LYS A 18 -23.23 -0.25 -4.58
N LYS A 19 -24.10 0.54 -3.94
CA LYS A 19 -23.68 1.79 -3.30
C LYS A 19 -22.78 1.51 -2.11
N ALA A 20 -23.04 0.43 -1.43
CA ALA A 20 -22.26 0.01 -0.29
C ALA A 20 -20.86 -0.47 -0.68
N LYS A 21 -20.64 -0.95 -1.90
CA LYS A 21 -19.28 -1.32 -2.34
C LYS A 21 -18.35 -0.12 -2.38
N ASP A 22 -18.79 1.00 -2.94
CA ASP A 22 -18.00 2.21 -2.96
C ASP A 22 -17.81 2.77 -1.56
N LYS A 23 -18.85 2.72 -0.75
CA LYS A 23 -18.77 3.11 0.64
C LYS A 23 -17.88 2.16 1.44
N ALA A 24 -17.95 0.85 1.19
CA ALA A 24 -17.12 -0.13 1.87
C ALA A 24 -15.63 0.09 1.59
N VAL A 25 -15.26 0.45 0.36
CA VAL A 25 -13.87 0.78 0.03
C VAL A 25 -13.44 2.06 0.74
N SER A 26 -14.30 3.07 0.76
CA SER A 26 -14.04 4.31 1.49
C SER A 26 -13.89 4.05 2.99
N ASP A 27 -14.77 3.23 3.56
CA ASP A 27 -14.72 2.84 4.97
C ASP A 27 -13.46 2.04 5.28
N ALA A 28 -13.02 1.16 4.36
CA ALA A 28 -11.77 0.42 4.52
C ALA A 28 -10.56 1.34 4.54
N MET A 29 -10.56 2.39 3.72
CA MET A 29 -9.51 3.39 3.75
C MET A 29 -9.52 4.21 5.04
N GLN A 30 -10.69 4.50 5.57
CA GLN A 30 -10.81 5.15 6.88
C GLN A 30 -10.31 4.23 7.99
N GLU A 31 -10.58 2.94 7.89
CA GLU A 31 -10.06 1.97 8.84
C GLU A 31 -8.54 1.95 8.84
N ILE A 32 -7.91 2.03 7.68
CA ILE A 32 -6.45 2.16 7.58
C ILE A 32 -5.97 3.41 8.33
N LYS A 33 -6.67 4.53 8.21
CA LYS A 33 -6.34 5.73 8.97
C LYS A 33 -6.45 5.53 10.48
N LEU A 34 -7.48 4.82 10.92
CA LEU A 34 -7.72 4.57 12.35
C LEU A 34 -6.72 3.58 12.94
N GLN A 35 -6.34 2.58 12.17
CA GLN A 35 -5.42 1.54 12.60
C GLN A 35 -3.96 1.87 12.31
N GLY A 36 -3.73 2.93 11.54
CA GLY A 36 -2.42 3.29 11.05
C GLY A 36 -2.17 2.74 9.66
N PRO A 37 -1.01 3.03 9.07
CA PRO A 37 -0.67 2.59 7.73
C PRO A 37 -0.55 1.07 7.62
N VAL A 38 -0.70 0.56 6.40
CA VAL A 38 -0.43 -0.84 6.10
C VAL A 38 1.07 -1.09 6.29
N ARG A 39 1.41 -2.22 6.91
CA ARG A 39 2.79 -2.60 7.16
C ARG A 39 3.31 -3.47 6.02
N ALA A 40 4.50 -3.15 5.56
CA ALA A 40 5.17 -3.88 4.49
C ALA A 40 6.65 -4.00 4.83
N LYS A 41 7.35 -4.86 4.11
CA LYS A 41 8.80 -5.01 4.29
C LYS A 41 9.51 -4.93 2.95
N ILE A 42 10.70 -4.34 2.96
CA ILE A 42 11.53 -4.28 1.77
C ILE A 42 12.39 -5.54 1.68
N ILE A 43 12.38 -6.16 0.51
CA ILE A 43 13.20 -7.34 0.23
C ILE A 43 13.87 -7.09 -1.13
N GLY A 44 15.19 -6.84 -1.10
CA GLY A 44 15.90 -6.46 -2.31
C GLY A 44 15.38 -5.14 -2.89
N ASN A 45 14.91 -5.18 -4.12
CA ASN A 45 14.33 -4.01 -4.79
C ASN A 45 12.81 -4.08 -4.90
N LYS A 46 12.16 -4.85 -4.03
CA LYS A 46 10.71 -4.97 -3.97
C LYS A 46 10.22 -4.74 -2.55
N VAL A 47 8.97 -4.36 -2.44
CA VAL A 47 8.31 -4.19 -1.14
C VAL A 47 7.15 -5.18 -1.07
N MET A 48 7.07 -5.91 0.03
CA MET A 48 6.13 -7.01 0.19
C MET A 48 5.13 -6.72 1.29
N VAL A 49 3.84 -6.83 0.96
CA VAL A 49 2.75 -6.77 1.95
C VAL A 49 2.28 -8.19 2.18
N GLU A 50 2.51 -8.73 3.38
CA GLU A 50 2.12 -10.08 3.74
C GLU A 50 1.07 -10.10 4.84
N GLU A 51 1.43 -9.65 6.04
CA GLU A 51 0.54 -9.69 7.19
C GLU A 51 -0.71 -8.84 7.01
N ASP A 52 -0.56 -7.68 6.42
CA ASP A 52 -1.66 -6.74 6.17
C ASP A 52 -2.23 -6.88 4.74
N TYR A 53 -2.11 -8.08 4.16
CA TYR A 53 -2.56 -8.36 2.80
C TYR A 53 -4.01 -7.92 2.58
N GLU A 54 -4.92 -8.33 3.45
CA GLU A 54 -6.33 -8.00 3.30
C GLU A 54 -6.61 -6.52 3.48
N LEU A 55 -5.88 -5.88 4.36
CA LEU A 55 -5.99 -4.44 4.58
C LEU A 55 -5.54 -3.65 3.35
N PHE A 56 -4.61 -4.21 2.57
CA PHE A 56 -4.10 -3.60 1.35
C PHE A 56 -4.97 -3.85 0.13
N LEU A 57 -5.84 -4.84 0.13
CA LEU A 57 -6.64 -5.21 -1.03
C LEU A 57 -7.40 -4.07 -1.70
N PRO A 58 -7.98 -3.11 -0.97
CA PRO A 58 -8.65 -1.98 -1.63
C PRO A 58 -7.73 -1.18 -2.54
N PHE A 59 -6.46 -1.03 -2.19
CA PHE A 59 -5.48 -0.34 -3.04
C PHE A 59 -5.20 -1.12 -4.31
N TYR A 60 -5.12 -2.44 -4.19
CA TYR A 60 -4.94 -3.31 -5.35
C TYR A 60 -6.17 -3.27 -6.28
N ASP A 61 -7.35 -3.47 -5.72
CA ASP A 61 -8.58 -3.59 -6.49
C ASP A 61 -8.99 -2.27 -7.15
N ARG A 62 -8.85 -1.17 -6.45
CA ARG A 62 -9.33 0.13 -6.93
C ARG A 62 -8.28 0.93 -7.67
N SER A 63 -7.05 0.83 -7.27
CA SER A 63 -5.99 1.69 -7.78
C SER A 63 -4.85 0.92 -8.44
N SER A 64 -4.97 -0.37 -8.56
CA SER A 64 -4.01 -1.24 -9.24
C SER A 64 -2.58 -1.14 -8.71
N PHE A 65 -2.44 -0.99 -7.38
CA PHE A 65 -1.12 -1.04 -6.76
C PHE A 65 -0.69 -2.48 -6.54
N GLY A 66 0.51 -2.80 -7.03
CA GLY A 66 1.15 -4.07 -6.75
C GLY A 66 0.65 -5.23 -7.58
N GLU A 67 1.15 -6.41 -7.25
CA GLU A 67 0.77 -7.68 -7.87
C GLU A 67 0.58 -8.73 -6.79
N ILE A 68 -0.45 -9.54 -6.92
CA ILE A 68 -0.72 -10.63 -5.98
C ILE A 68 0.14 -11.84 -6.33
N HIS A 69 0.85 -12.36 -5.34
CA HIS A 69 1.65 -13.57 -5.46
C HIS A 69 1.25 -14.57 -4.39
N GLY A 70 1.47 -15.85 -4.67
CA GLY A 70 1.22 -16.93 -3.74
C GLY A 70 -0.17 -17.54 -3.89
N VAL A 71 -0.28 -18.85 -3.57
CA VAL A 71 -1.53 -19.59 -3.66
C VAL A 71 -2.13 -19.79 -2.27
N LYS A 72 -1.34 -20.29 -1.33
CA LYS A 72 -1.78 -20.53 0.04
C LYS A 72 -1.59 -19.32 0.93
N GLN A 73 -0.43 -18.69 0.83
CA GLN A 73 -0.11 -17.47 1.56
C GLN A 73 0.02 -16.34 0.55
N LYS A 74 -1.07 -15.63 0.36
CA LYS A 74 -1.10 -14.53 -0.59
C LYS A 74 -0.35 -13.32 -0.04
N ARG A 75 0.35 -12.65 -0.91
CA ARG A 75 1.06 -11.42 -0.60
C ARG A 75 0.98 -10.48 -1.79
N ILE A 76 1.16 -9.21 -1.53
CA ILE A 76 1.19 -8.22 -2.59
C ILE A 76 2.62 -7.69 -2.71
N GLU A 77 3.16 -7.75 -3.91
CA GLU A 77 4.48 -7.26 -4.23
C GLU A 77 4.36 -5.89 -4.88
N LEU A 78 5.03 -4.90 -4.28
CA LEU A 78 5.05 -3.53 -4.78
C LEU A 78 6.41 -3.21 -5.35
N SER A 79 6.43 -2.40 -6.41
CA SER A 79 7.67 -1.80 -6.86
C SER A 79 8.11 -0.72 -5.87
N LEU A 80 9.36 -0.31 -5.96
CA LEU A 80 9.87 0.77 -5.10
C LEU A 80 9.11 2.08 -5.33
N SER A 81 8.74 2.37 -6.57
CA SER A 81 7.97 3.57 -6.89
C SER A 81 6.57 3.54 -6.31
N GLU A 82 5.89 2.39 -6.40
CA GLU A 82 4.57 2.24 -5.81
C GLU A 82 4.62 2.39 -4.29
N ALA A 83 5.62 1.78 -3.66
CA ALA A 83 5.80 1.87 -2.22
C ALA A 83 6.05 3.31 -1.77
N LEU A 84 6.95 4.02 -2.44
CA LEU A 84 7.25 5.40 -2.06
C LEU A 84 6.04 6.31 -2.23
N TYR A 85 5.27 6.10 -3.30
CA TYR A 85 4.05 6.87 -3.54
C TYR A 85 3.07 6.74 -2.37
N LEU A 86 2.89 5.51 -1.89
CA LEU A 86 2.00 5.24 -0.75
C LEU A 86 2.57 5.73 0.57
N MET A 87 3.89 5.64 0.75
CA MET A 87 4.55 6.16 1.95
C MET A 87 4.38 7.66 2.09
N GLU A 88 4.55 8.40 0.99
CA GLU A 88 4.40 9.85 1.00
C GLU A 88 2.99 10.27 1.40
N ARG A 89 2.01 9.43 1.16
CA ARG A 89 0.61 9.69 1.50
C ARG A 89 0.21 9.13 2.86
N GLY A 90 1.17 8.58 3.61
CA GLY A 90 0.90 8.03 4.92
C GLY A 90 0.08 6.74 4.91
N LYS A 91 0.04 6.02 3.79
CA LYS A 91 -0.75 4.79 3.65
C LYS A 91 0.06 3.53 3.85
N LEU A 92 1.37 3.63 3.85
CA LEU A 92 2.26 2.48 3.92
C LEU A 92 3.43 2.78 4.83
N ASP A 93 3.73 1.84 5.72
CA ASP A 93 4.96 1.81 6.51
C ASP A 93 5.82 0.67 5.99
N VAL A 94 7.06 0.97 5.65
CA VAL A 94 8.00 -0.03 5.14
C VAL A 94 9.06 -0.31 6.18
N PHE A 95 9.32 -1.60 6.41
CA PHE A 95 10.31 -2.07 7.37
C PHE A 95 11.46 -2.76 6.65
N ASN A 96 12.66 -2.50 7.10
CA ASN A 96 13.85 -3.27 6.72
C ASN A 96 14.24 -4.13 7.93
N GLY A 97 13.85 -5.39 7.90
CA GLY A 97 13.91 -6.23 9.08
C GLY A 97 12.96 -5.68 10.15
N LYS A 98 13.49 -5.35 11.31
CA LYS A 98 12.69 -4.78 12.41
C LYS A 98 12.65 -3.26 12.39
N ARG A 99 13.45 -2.64 11.54
CA ARG A 99 13.60 -1.19 11.50
C ARG A 99 12.59 -0.57 10.54
N LYS A 100 11.78 0.34 11.06
CA LYS A 100 10.90 1.15 10.24
C LYS A 100 11.71 2.19 9.48
N LEU A 101 11.50 2.26 8.17
CA LEU A 101 12.19 3.23 7.32
C LEU A 101 11.41 4.53 7.25
N ASP A 102 12.09 5.66 7.41
CA ASP A 102 11.50 6.94 7.05
C ASP A 102 11.65 7.17 5.53
N LEU A 103 11.07 8.23 5.01
CA LEU A 103 11.11 8.52 3.58
C LEU A 103 12.53 8.65 3.06
N GLU A 104 13.37 9.35 3.79
CA GLU A 104 14.76 9.58 3.40
C GLU A 104 15.55 8.28 3.34
N SER A 105 15.43 7.45 4.36
CA SER A 105 16.10 6.14 4.41
C SER A 105 15.62 5.23 3.29
N PHE A 106 14.31 5.23 3.02
CA PHE A 106 13.75 4.43 1.94
C PHE A 106 14.30 4.88 0.58
N VAL A 107 14.31 6.18 0.30
CA VAL A 107 14.83 6.71 -0.97
C VAL A 107 16.30 6.35 -1.14
N ARG A 108 17.08 6.43 -0.06
CA ARG A 108 18.49 6.05 -0.10
C ARG A 108 18.69 4.60 -0.48
N LEU A 109 17.91 3.69 0.11
CA LEU A 109 17.96 2.26 -0.25
C LEU A 109 17.48 2.03 -1.67
N ALA A 110 16.41 2.70 -2.08
CA ALA A 110 15.84 2.55 -3.42
C ALA A 110 16.84 2.98 -4.50
N LYS A 111 17.56 4.07 -4.27
CA LYS A 111 18.58 4.54 -5.20
C LYS A 111 19.73 3.55 -5.36
N ARG A 112 20.06 2.80 -4.32
CA ARG A 112 21.09 1.74 -4.39
C ARG A 112 20.59 0.53 -5.17
N GLY A 113 19.33 0.18 -4.99
CA GLY A 113 18.77 -1.02 -5.59
C GLY A 113 18.30 -0.82 -7.03
N GLU A 114 18.00 0.39 -7.41
CA GLU A 114 17.46 0.69 -8.74
C GLU A 114 18.11 1.94 -9.30
N LYS A 115 18.87 1.77 -10.38
CA LYS A 115 19.52 2.88 -11.06
C LYS A 115 18.46 3.82 -11.63
N ASN A 116 18.69 5.12 -11.48
CA ASN A 116 17.77 6.15 -11.94
C ASN A 116 16.41 6.11 -11.24
N PHE A 117 16.34 5.52 -10.03
CA PHE A 117 15.10 5.40 -9.28
C PHE A 117 14.40 6.74 -9.13
N TRP A 118 15.11 7.78 -8.73
CA TRP A 118 14.49 9.08 -8.46
C TRP A 118 13.85 9.70 -9.69
N THR A 119 14.53 9.62 -10.84
CA THR A 119 13.97 10.12 -12.11
C THR A 119 12.72 9.36 -12.50
N ARG A 120 12.77 8.04 -12.40
CA ARG A 120 11.62 7.16 -12.70
C ARG A 120 10.47 7.41 -11.75
N TYR A 121 10.77 7.61 -10.48
CA TYR A 121 9.75 7.88 -9.48
C TYR A 121 9.05 9.21 -9.72
N ARG A 122 9.79 10.25 -10.11
CA ARG A 122 9.19 11.56 -10.39
C ARG A 122 8.17 11.47 -11.52
N VAL A 123 8.47 10.73 -12.56
CA VAL A 123 7.53 10.47 -13.65
C VAL A 123 6.32 9.68 -13.15
N TYR A 124 6.57 8.62 -12.42
CA TYR A 124 5.51 7.79 -11.85
C TYR A 124 4.56 8.63 -10.98
N ARG A 125 5.11 9.41 -10.08
CA ARG A 125 4.33 10.28 -9.19
C ARG A 125 3.47 11.27 -9.96
N GLU A 126 4.04 11.91 -10.95
CA GLU A 126 3.34 12.87 -11.80
C GLU A 126 2.14 12.23 -12.49
N MET A 127 2.35 11.08 -13.11
CA MET A 127 1.31 10.37 -13.85
C MET A 127 0.22 9.84 -12.91
N ARG A 128 0.60 9.28 -11.78
CA ARG A 128 -0.36 8.80 -10.78
C ARG A 128 -1.22 9.94 -10.24
N THR A 129 -0.61 11.07 -9.95
CA THR A 129 -1.30 12.25 -9.45
C THR A 129 -2.34 12.75 -10.45
N ARG A 130 -2.08 12.58 -11.74
CA ARG A 130 -3.02 12.92 -12.80
C ARG A 130 -4.11 11.87 -13.01
N GLY A 131 -4.08 10.78 -12.26
CA GLY A 131 -5.11 9.75 -12.34
C GLY A 131 -4.79 8.57 -13.24
N TYR A 132 -3.62 8.51 -13.85
CA TYR A 132 -3.24 7.37 -14.67
C TYR A 132 -2.85 6.18 -13.82
N THR A 133 -3.25 5.00 -14.24
CA THR A 133 -2.83 3.74 -13.63
C THR A 133 -1.55 3.28 -14.33
N LEU A 134 -0.45 3.19 -13.56
CA LEU A 134 0.84 2.80 -14.10
C LEU A 134 1.35 1.55 -13.41
N LYS A 135 1.97 0.68 -14.20
CA LYS A 135 2.77 -0.42 -13.69
C LYS A 135 4.24 -0.13 -14.03
N THR A 136 5.08 -0.21 -13.04
CA THR A 136 6.52 -0.07 -13.25
C THR A 136 7.09 -1.46 -13.53
N ALA A 137 7.75 -1.57 -14.63
CA ALA A 137 8.37 -2.83 -15.02
C ALA A 137 9.63 -3.12 -14.19
#